data_a32fc68454abf1923bb319d7ff1fbbb2
#
_entry.id   a32fc68454abf1923bb319d7ff1fbbb2
#
_cell.length_a   1.000
_cell.length_b   1.000
_cell.length_c   1.000
_cell.angle_alpha   90.00
_cell.angle_beta   90.00
_cell.angle_gamma   90.00
#
_symmetry.space_group_name_H-M   'P 1'
#
loop_
_entity.id
_entity.type
_entity.pdbx_description
1 polymer ?
#
loop_
_entity_poly.entity_id
_entity_poly.type
_entity_poly.pdbx_seq_one_letter_code
_entity_poly.pdbx_strand_id
1 'polypeptide(L)'
;MKGYWVVAVQDVLKPDAWGQVLSAFENYVEESDGICKPISFAPPAAVYESGISKTTAVIEFPSLDDAVHARTRDSSYFQRVIEADGTPVENKAIRDFRIIETEGGWMKPGHGYWLVWVREFIDKDNWIGKVMPAWQEYVASDACKVHHLKPPHMALEDGRMFPFALCEFPSLQAAIDARESDEYNKDVLGAAGKPVHEMVTRDFRIIEG
;
A
#
# COMPACT_ATOMS: atom_id res chain seq x y z
N MET A 1 11.92 -1.74 14.65
CA MET A 1 11.23 -1.27 13.42
C MET A 1 11.65 -2.15 12.25
N LYS A 2 10.78 -2.40 11.30
CA LYS A 2 11.01 -3.17 10.07
C LYS A 2 10.82 -2.26 8.87
N GLY A 3 11.49 -2.55 7.76
CA GLY A 3 11.24 -1.91 6.47
C GLY A 3 10.22 -2.69 5.66
N TYR A 4 9.40 -2.00 4.89
CA TYR A 4 8.41 -2.64 4.01
C TYR A 4 8.38 -1.99 2.64
N TRP A 5 8.29 -2.81 1.61
CA TRP A 5 7.75 -2.36 0.34
C TRP A 5 6.24 -2.53 0.35
N VAL A 6 5.52 -1.47 0.04
CA VAL A 6 4.08 -1.49 -0.17
C VAL A 6 3.81 -1.06 -1.61
N VAL A 7 3.32 -2.01 -2.40
CA VAL A 7 3.23 -1.88 -3.86
C VAL A 7 1.80 -2.12 -4.32
N ALA A 8 1.24 -1.14 -5.00
CA ALA A 8 -0.06 -1.25 -5.65
C ALA A 8 0.13 -1.29 -7.17
N VAL A 9 -0.11 -2.43 -7.81
CA VAL A 9 -0.13 -2.51 -9.28
C VAL A 9 -1.35 -1.73 -9.77
N GLN A 10 -1.10 -0.72 -10.62
CA GLN A 10 -2.13 0.15 -11.21
C GLN A 10 -2.55 -0.38 -12.57
N ASP A 11 -1.59 -0.79 -13.40
CA ASP A 11 -1.86 -1.40 -14.69
C ASP A 11 -0.77 -2.40 -15.09
N VAL A 12 -1.13 -3.35 -15.96
CA VAL A 12 -0.21 -4.31 -16.56
C VAL A 12 -0.21 -4.06 -18.06
N LEU A 13 0.86 -3.42 -18.55
CA LEU A 13 0.98 -2.98 -19.95
C LEU A 13 1.39 -4.12 -20.87
N LYS A 14 2.22 -5.06 -20.39
CA LYS A 14 2.73 -6.23 -21.12
C LYS A 14 2.62 -7.47 -20.22
N PRO A 15 1.50 -8.22 -20.28
CA PRO A 15 1.26 -9.35 -19.38
C PRO A 15 2.36 -10.41 -19.38
N ASP A 16 2.88 -10.80 -20.55
CA ASP A 16 3.92 -11.84 -20.66
C ASP A 16 5.24 -11.39 -20.00
N ALA A 17 5.67 -10.15 -20.28
CA ALA A 17 6.87 -9.58 -19.68
C ALA A 17 6.70 -9.35 -18.18
N TRP A 18 5.50 -8.95 -17.74
CA TRP A 18 5.16 -8.85 -16.33
C TRP A 18 5.19 -10.20 -15.63
N GLY A 19 4.68 -11.26 -16.27
CA GLY A 19 4.78 -12.63 -15.78
C GLY A 19 6.23 -13.07 -15.53
N GLN A 20 7.16 -12.68 -16.41
CA GLN A 20 8.59 -12.95 -16.23
C GLN A 20 9.15 -12.21 -15.01
N VAL A 21 8.73 -10.94 -14.77
CA VAL A 21 9.14 -10.19 -13.57
C VAL A 21 8.65 -10.88 -12.30
N LEU A 22 7.41 -11.40 -12.28
CA LEU A 22 6.87 -12.12 -11.13
C LEU A 22 7.66 -13.40 -10.83
N SER A 23 7.93 -14.22 -11.85
CA SER A 23 8.72 -15.45 -11.69
C SER A 23 10.17 -15.15 -11.25
N ALA A 24 10.78 -14.09 -11.79
CA ALA A 24 12.10 -13.67 -11.38
C ALA A 24 12.12 -13.14 -9.93
N PHE A 25 11.03 -12.48 -9.50
CA PHE A 25 10.88 -12.04 -8.11
C PHE A 25 10.75 -13.21 -7.13
N GLU A 26 10.01 -14.27 -7.48
CA GLU A 26 9.92 -15.49 -6.68
C GLU A 26 11.32 -16.10 -6.44
N ASN A 27 12.13 -16.24 -7.50
CA ASN A 27 13.51 -16.72 -7.38
C ASN A 27 14.38 -15.79 -6.50
N TYR A 28 14.22 -14.47 -6.66
CA TYR A 28 14.93 -13.50 -5.83
C TYR A 28 14.58 -13.64 -4.35
N VAL A 29 13.31 -13.86 -4.02
CA VAL A 29 12.84 -14.10 -2.65
C VAL A 29 13.48 -15.35 -2.07
N GLU A 30 13.48 -16.48 -2.81
CA GLU A 30 14.11 -17.73 -2.38
C GLU A 30 15.61 -17.58 -2.09
N GLU A 31 16.32 -16.86 -2.95
CA GLU A 31 17.75 -16.61 -2.81
C GLU A 31 18.12 -15.57 -1.74
N SER A 32 17.15 -14.77 -1.27
CA SER A 32 17.38 -13.74 -0.26
C SER A 32 17.62 -14.25 1.15
N ASP A 33 17.53 -15.57 1.37
CA ASP A 33 17.68 -16.24 2.68
C ASP A 33 16.81 -15.59 3.78
N GLY A 34 15.57 -15.23 3.44
CA GLY A 34 14.58 -14.65 4.35
C GLY A 34 14.74 -13.15 4.62
N ILE A 35 15.67 -12.47 3.95
CA ILE A 35 15.81 -10.99 4.03
C ILE A 35 14.62 -10.33 3.35
N CYS A 36 14.21 -10.82 2.17
CA CYS A 36 13.05 -10.36 1.42
C CYS A 36 11.88 -11.30 1.68
N LYS A 37 10.91 -10.88 2.49
CA LYS A 37 9.79 -11.74 2.90
C LYS A 37 8.46 -11.17 2.42
N PRO A 38 7.86 -11.71 1.34
CA PRO A 38 6.49 -11.39 0.98
C PRO A 38 5.51 -11.82 2.09
N ILE A 39 4.74 -10.89 2.62
CA ILE A 39 3.71 -11.15 3.63
C ILE A 39 2.29 -10.99 3.07
N SER A 40 2.16 -10.30 1.93
CA SER A 40 0.97 -10.31 1.08
C SER A 40 1.39 -10.13 -0.37
N PHE A 41 0.83 -10.92 -1.27
CA PHE A 41 1.13 -10.85 -2.71
C PHE A 41 -0.06 -11.41 -3.52
N ALA A 42 -1.17 -10.66 -3.50
CA ALA A 42 -2.42 -11.09 -4.13
C ALA A 42 -3.26 -9.86 -4.57
N PRO A 43 -4.28 -10.04 -5.41
CA PRO A 43 -5.32 -9.03 -5.57
C PRO A 43 -5.98 -8.72 -4.23
N PRO A 44 -6.41 -7.47 -3.99
CA PRO A 44 -7.12 -7.11 -2.77
C PRO A 44 -8.48 -7.80 -2.71
N ALA A 45 -8.98 -8.05 -1.48
CA ALA A 45 -10.30 -8.60 -1.25
C ALA A 45 -11.42 -7.59 -1.60
N ALA A 46 -11.16 -6.30 -1.41
CA ALA A 46 -12.05 -5.22 -1.83
C ALA A 46 -11.26 -3.97 -2.24
N VAL A 47 -11.88 -3.15 -3.09
CA VAL A 47 -11.33 -1.87 -3.55
C VAL A 47 -12.39 -0.79 -3.46
N TYR A 48 -11.97 0.44 -3.14
CA TYR A 48 -12.84 1.60 -3.04
C TYR A 48 -12.17 2.82 -3.67
N GLU A 49 -12.97 3.83 -3.98
CA GLU A 49 -12.51 5.09 -4.57
C GLU A 49 -11.77 4.85 -5.90
N SER A 50 -10.50 5.23 -6.03
CA SER A 50 -9.70 4.91 -7.21
C SER A 50 -8.84 3.64 -7.06
N GLY A 51 -9.16 2.78 -6.08
CA GLY A 51 -8.52 1.48 -5.91
C GLY A 51 -8.76 0.56 -7.11
N ILE A 52 -7.76 -0.25 -7.43
CA ILE A 52 -7.79 -1.16 -8.56
C ILE A 52 -7.59 -2.60 -8.07
N SER A 53 -8.46 -3.51 -8.53
CA SER A 53 -8.39 -4.95 -8.18
C SER A 53 -7.27 -5.66 -8.95
N LYS A 54 -6.03 -5.15 -8.80
CA LYS A 54 -4.79 -5.78 -9.28
C LYS A 54 -3.88 -6.04 -8.09
N THR A 55 -2.84 -6.82 -8.28
CA THR A 55 -1.92 -7.26 -7.22
C THR A 55 -1.54 -6.12 -6.28
N THR A 56 -1.70 -6.37 -5.01
CA THR A 56 -1.17 -5.60 -3.90
C THR A 56 -0.07 -6.43 -3.25
N ALA A 57 1.14 -5.89 -3.17
CA ALA A 57 2.26 -6.58 -2.54
C ALA A 57 2.72 -5.84 -1.29
N VAL A 58 2.93 -6.60 -0.23
CA VAL A 58 3.57 -6.13 1.00
C VAL A 58 4.74 -7.06 1.29
N ILE A 59 5.94 -6.50 1.26
CA ILE A 59 7.19 -7.25 1.44
C ILE A 59 7.89 -6.72 2.67
N GLU A 60 8.15 -7.59 3.65
CA GLU A 60 8.89 -7.24 4.87
C GLU A 60 10.39 -7.43 4.70
N PHE A 61 11.17 -6.51 5.28
CA PHE A 61 12.62 -6.56 5.40
C PHE A 61 13.04 -6.39 6.87
N PRO A 62 14.23 -6.89 7.27
CA PRO A 62 14.73 -6.78 8.64
C PRO A 62 14.81 -5.34 9.14
N SER A 63 15.12 -4.38 8.27
CA SER A 63 15.21 -2.95 8.56
C SER A 63 14.78 -2.08 7.37
N LEU A 64 14.60 -0.78 7.62
CA LEU A 64 14.38 0.22 6.56
C LEU A 64 15.56 0.26 5.57
N ASP A 65 16.80 0.19 6.09
CA ASP A 65 18.00 0.21 5.25
C ASP A 65 18.06 -1.00 4.31
N ASP A 66 17.67 -2.20 4.79
CA ASP A 66 17.59 -3.39 3.94
C ASP A 66 16.54 -3.21 2.83
N ALA A 67 15.37 -2.67 3.15
CA ALA A 67 14.32 -2.40 2.16
C ALA A 67 14.76 -1.38 1.11
N VAL A 68 15.46 -0.32 1.52
CA VAL A 68 16.01 0.69 0.61
C VAL A 68 17.13 0.09 -0.23
N HIS A 69 18.07 -0.65 0.41
CA HIS A 69 19.21 -1.29 -0.28
C HIS A 69 18.73 -2.24 -1.37
N ALA A 70 17.83 -3.15 -1.02
CA ALA A 70 17.28 -4.14 -1.95
C ALA A 70 16.64 -3.48 -3.18
N ARG A 71 15.98 -2.32 -3.02
CA ARG A 71 15.32 -1.64 -4.14
C ARG A 71 16.22 -0.70 -4.93
N THR A 72 17.27 -0.13 -4.32
CA THR A 72 18.03 0.97 -4.95
C THR A 72 19.48 0.65 -5.23
N ARG A 73 20.06 -0.38 -4.61
CA ARG A 73 21.48 -0.69 -4.67
C ARG A 73 21.77 -2.16 -5.01
N ASP A 74 20.82 -3.05 -4.79
CA ASP A 74 21.00 -4.46 -5.15
C ASP A 74 20.90 -4.65 -6.66
N SER A 75 22.05 -4.82 -7.29
CA SER A 75 22.15 -5.03 -8.74
C SER A 75 21.44 -6.31 -9.18
N SER A 76 21.34 -7.34 -8.31
CA SER A 76 20.66 -8.59 -8.64
C SER A 76 19.15 -8.38 -8.76
N TYR A 77 18.53 -7.57 -7.88
CA TYR A 77 17.14 -7.20 -8.02
C TYR A 77 16.86 -6.43 -9.31
N PHE A 78 17.70 -5.44 -9.65
CA PHE A 78 17.51 -4.68 -10.89
C PHE A 78 17.68 -5.54 -12.12
N GLN A 79 18.82 -6.21 -12.26
CA GLN A 79 19.18 -6.94 -13.48
C GLN A 79 18.37 -8.21 -13.67
N ARG A 80 18.05 -8.91 -12.58
CA ARG A 80 17.41 -10.22 -12.64
C ARG A 80 15.90 -10.18 -12.52
N VAL A 81 15.35 -9.16 -11.84
CA VAL A 81 13.91 -9.04 -11.60
C VAL A 81 13.32 -7.93 -12.48
N ILE A 82 13.73 -6.69 -12.25
CA ILE A 82 13.08 -5.54 -12.89
C ILE A 82 13.38 -5.44 -14.37
N GLU A 83 14.64 -5.66 -14.75
CA GLU A 83 15.17 -5.53 -16.12
C GLU A 83 15.56 -6.88 -16.73
N ALA A 84 14.95 -7.98 -16.30
CA ALA A 84 15.30 -9.33 -16.74
C ALA A 84 15.28 -9.50 -18.28
N ASP A 85 14.46 -8.74 -18.98
CA ASP A 85 14.38 -8.69 -20.45
C ASP A 85 15.10 -7.47 -21.08
N GLY A 86 15.91 -6.75 -20.30
CA GLY A 86 16.63 -5.55 -20.74
C GLY A 86 15.74 -4.30 -20.90
N THR A 87 14.48 -4.33 -20.47
CA THR A 87 13.58 -3.16 -20.51
C THR A 87 13.16 -2.72 -19.11
N PRO A 88 12.97 -1.39 -18.88
CA PRO A 88 12.50 -0.87 -17.59
C PRO A 88 11.13 -1.44 -17.20
N VAL A 89 10.89 -1.56 -15.88
CA VAL A 89 9.64 -2.10 -15.34
C VAL A 89 8.42 -1.26 -15.71
N GLU A 90 8.58 0.04 -15.85
CA GLU A 90 7.53 0.99 -16.23
C GLU A 90 6.96 0.71 -17.63
N ASN A 91 7.70 0.01 -18.46
CA ASN A 91 7.25 -0.47 -19.78
C ASN A 91 6.42 -1.76 -19.69
N LYS A 92 6.36 -2.41 -18.53
CA LYS A 92 5.68 -3.69 -18.29
C LYS A 92 4.44 -3.54 -17.41
N ALA A 93 4.55 -2.71 -16.35
CA ALA A 93 3.46 -2.42 -15.43
C ALA A 93 3.61 -1.03 -14.81
N ILE A 94 2.49 -0.39 -14.49
CA ILE A 94 2.44 0.84 -13.70
C ILE A 94 2.20 0.45 -12.26
N ARG A 95 3.08 0.89 -11.34
CA ARG A 95 3.00 0.56 -9.92
C ARG A 95 3.18 1.82 -9.05
N ASP A 96 2.32 1.99 -8.05
CA ASP A 96 2.64 2.86 -6.91
C ASP A 96 3.53 2.05 -5.97
N PHE A 97 4.82 2.36 -5.94
CA PHE A 97 5.81 1.68 -5.12
C PHE A 97 6.29 2.61 -4.00
N ARG A 98 6.06 2.20 -2.75
CA ARG A 98 6.50 2.98 -1.59
C ARG A 98 7.29 2.13 -0.61
N ILE A 99 8.29 2.73 0.03
CA ILE A 99 9.05 2.14 1.13
C ILE A 99 8.65 2.84 2.41
N ILE A 100 8.19 2.06 3.38
CA ILE A 100 7.77 2.55 4.70
C ILE A 100 8.54 1.84 5.80
N GLU A 101 8.51 2.44 6.99
CA GLU A 101 8.98 1.83 8.23
C GLU A 101 7.84 1.77 9.23
N THR A 102 7.64 0.59 9.84
CA THR A 102 6.70 0.39 10.94
C THR A 102 7.13 -0.76 11.84
N GLU A 103 6.36 -1.07 12.88
CA GLU A 103 6.61 -2.23 13.74
C GLU A 103 6.46 -3.53 12.93
N GLY A 104 7.24 -4.56 13.31
CA GLY A 104 7.12 -5.89 12.71
C GLY A 104 5.96 -6.69 13.28
N GLY A 105 5.53 -7.74 12.52
CA GLY A 105 4.53 -8.69 13.00
C GLY A 105 3.10 -8.12 13.09
N TRP A 106 2.81 -7.05 12.37
CA TRP A 106 1.46 -6.48 12.35
C TRP A 106 0.49 -7.31 11.52
N MET A 107 0.95 -8.00 10.48
CA MET A 107 0.10 -8.86 9.68
C MET A 107 -0.17 -10.18 10.41
N LYS A 108 -1.46 -10.47 10.66
CA LYS A 108 -1.95 -11.62 11.41
C LYS A 108 -2.96 -12.38 10.58
N PRO A 109 -2.94 -13.73 10.59
CA PRO A 109 -3.93 -14.54 9.88
C PRO A 109 -5.36 -14.19 10.26
N GLY A 110 -6.23 -14.03 9.26
CA GLY A 110 -7.65 -13.74 9.41
C GLY A 110 -8.00 -12.29 9.76
N HIS A 111 -7.01 -11.42 10.00
CA HIS A 111 -7.24 -9.98 10.17
C HIS A 111 -7.44 -9.29 8.81
N GLY A 112 -8.20 -8.20 8.80
CA GLY A 112 -8.37 -7.33 7.63
C GLY A 112 -7.52 -6.08 7.74
N TYR A 113 -7.04 -5.57 6.61
CA TYR A 113 -6.18 -4.39 6.58
C TYR A 113 -6.63 -3.40 5.52
N TRP A 114 -6.76 -2.13 5.91
CA TRP A 114 -6.85 -1.05 4.96
C TRP A 114 -5.45 -0.61 4.56
N LEU A 115 -5.19 -0.60 3.27
CA LEU A 115 -4.03 0.00 2.64
C LEU A 115 -4.52 1.16 1.78
N VAL A 116 -4.12 2.38 2.13
CA VAL A 116 -4.63 3.59 1.47
C VAL A 116 -3.46 4.45 0.99
N TRP A 117 -3.30 4.52 -0.31
CA TRP A 117 -2.32 5.39 -0.96
C TRP A 117 -2.97 6.71 -1.33
N VAL A 118 -2.58 7.82 -0.68
CA VAL A 118 -2.95 9.15 -1.17
C VAL A 118 -2.17 9.41 -2.45
N ARG A 119 -2.91 9.70 -3.53
CA ARG A 119 -2.34 9.92 -4.87
C ARG A 119 -2.24 11.42 -5.18
N GLU A 120 -3.20 12.22 -4.73
CA GLU A 120 -3.27 13.64 -4.98
C GLU A 120 -4.13 14.33 -3.93
N PHE A 121 -3.77 15.56 -3.53
CA PHE A 121 -4.62 16.47 -2.79
C PHE A 121 -5.21 17.49 -3.75
N ILE A 122 -6.54 17.52 -3.86
CA ILE A 122 -7.32 18.46 -4.69
C ILE A 122 -7.73 19.67 -3.83
N ASP A 123 -8.28 19.41 -2.64
CA ASP A 123 -8.63 20.42 -1.62
C ASP A 123 -7.98 20.02 -0.28
N LYS A 124 -6.67 20.28 -0.19
CA LYS A 124 -5.85 19.89 0.96
C LYS A 124 -6.32 20.52 2.27
N ASP A 125 -6.79 21.77 2.22
CA ASP A 125 -7.17 22.50 3.43
C ASP A 125 -8.41 21.90 4.08
N ASN A 126 -9.43 21.56 3.31
CA ASN A 126 -10.60 20.84 3.83
C ASN A 126 -10.26 19.43 4.26
N TRP A 127 -9.38 18.73 3.53
CA TRP A 127 -8.93 17.40 3.93
C TRP A 127 -8.22 17.43 5.28
N ILE A 128 -7.20 18.26 5.42
CA ILE A 128 -6.39 18.35 6.65
C ILE A 128 -7.17 19.01 7.80
N GLY A 129 -7.96 20.04 7.50
CA GLY A 129 -8.64 20.83 8.54
C GLY A 129 -9.95 20.24 9.05
N LYS A 130 -10.58 19.32 8.32
CA LYS A 130 -11.90 18.77 8.69
C LYS A 130 -11.90 17.23 8.69
N VAL A 131 -11.46 16.58 7.61
CA VAL A 131 -11.51 15.11 7.51
C VAL A 131 -10.51 14.46 8.46
N MET A 132 -9.29 14.99 8.53
CA MET A 132 -8.25 14.39 9.38
C MET A 132 -8.57 14.47 10.89
N PRO A 133 -9.13 15.57 11.44
CA PRO A 133 -9.60 15.57 12.83
C PRO A 133 -10.70 14.54 13.09
N ALA A 134 -11.72 14.44 12.22
CA ALA A 134 -12.78 13.42 12.34
C ALA A 134 -12.21 11.99 12.25
N TRP A 135 -11.22 11.77 11.37
CA TRP A 135 -10.48 10.51 11.32
C TRP A 135 -9.74 10.21 12.63
N GLN A 136 -9.11 11.20 13.26
CA GLN A 136 -8.42 11.01 14.54
C GLN A 136 -9.40 10.62 15.67
N GLU A 137 -10.59 11.22 15.69
CA GLU A 137 -11.66 10.85 16.63
C GLU A 137 -12.14 9.40 16.37
N TYR A 138 -12.35 9.04 15.11
CA TYR A 138 -12.72 7.67 14.70
C TYR A 138 -11.68 6.64 15.15
N VAL A 139 -10.39 6.90 14.99
CA VAL A 139 -9.33 6.00 15.45
C VAL A 139 -9.27 5.95 16.99
N ALA A 140 -9.50 7.08 17.67
CA ALA A 140 -9.49 7.15 19.14
C ALA A 140 -10.65 6.36 19.78
N SER A 141 -11.71 6.00 19.01
CA SER A 141 -12.80 5.11 19.45
C SER A 141 -12.46 3.61 19.34
N ASP A 142 -11.19 3.25 19.12
CA ASP A 142 -10.72 1.88 18.88
C ASP A 142 -11.34 1.19 17.64
N ALA A 143 -11.81 1.98 16.67
CA ALA A 143 -12.41 1.46 15.43
C ALA A 143 -11.39 0.65 14.61
N CYS A 144 -10.12 1.01 14.67
CA CYS A 144 -9.02 0.27 14.06
C CYS A 144 -7.69 0.55 14.74
N LYS A 145 -6.70 -0.33 14.53
CA LYS A 145 -5.32 -0.08 14.94
C LYS A 145 -4.51 0.49 13.78
N VAL A 146 -4.01 1.71 13.94
CA VAL A 146 -3.15 2.36 12.93
C VAL A 146 -1.68 1.95 13.13
N HIS A 147 -1.10 1.33 12.12
CA HIS A 147 0.33 0.97 12.08
C HIS A 147 1.18 2.01 11.37
N HIS A 148 0.61 2.70 10.38
CA HIS A 148 1.30 3.74 9.63
C HIS A 148 0.29 4.76 9.12
N LEU A 149 0.61 6.05 9.30
CA LEU A 149 -0.17 7.17 8.75
C LEU A 149 0.74 8.39 8.60
N LYS A 150 1.61 8.35 7.60
CA LYS A 150 2.54 9.43 7.28
C LYS A 150 3.05 9.26 5.84
N PRO A 151 3.79 10.23 5.27
CA PRO A 151 4.49 10.02 4.01
C PRO A 151 5.44 8.82 4.08
N PRO A 152 5.65 8.10 2.97
CA PRO A 152 6.63 7.03 2.93
C PRO A 152 8.05 7.58 3.11
N HIS A 153 9.00 6.71 3.48
CA HIS A 153 10.41 7.07 3.47
C HIS A 153 10.90 7.34 2.04
N MET A 154 10.40 6.56 1.09
CA MET A 154 10.72 6.69 -0.34
C MET A 154 9.51 6.31 -1.18
N ALA A 155 9.35 7.00 -2.30
CA ALA A 155 8.40 6.67 -3.35
C ALA A 155 9.15 6.51 -4.68
N LEU A 156 8.83 5.47 -5.43
CA LEU A 156 9.49 5.08 -6.66
C LEU A 156 8.45 4.78 -7.74
N GLU A 157 8.88 4.75 -8.99
CA GLU A 157 8.01 4.50 -10.13
C GLU A 157 6.84 5.52 -10.18
N ASP A 158 5.58 5.09 -10.18
CA ASP A 158 4.43 5.99 -10.09
C ASP A 158 4.02 6.33 -8.64
N GLY A 159 4.80 5.92 -7.65
CA GLY A 159 4.60 6.26 -6.24
C GLY A 159 4.71 7.76 -5.97
N ARG A 160 3.99 8.22 -4.94
CA ARG A 160 3.98 9.62 -4.51
C ARG A 160 4.44 9.75 -3.06
N MET A 161 5.13 10.85 -2.75
CA MET A 161 5.53 11.20 -1.37
C MET A 161 4.37 11.75 -0.53
N PHE A 162 3.14 11.36 -0.87
CA PHE A 162 1.95 11.64 -0.07
C PHE A 162 1.70 10.55 0.97
N PRO A 163 0.91 10.83 2.03
CA PRO A 163 0.67 9.85 3.08
C PRO A 163 0.18 8.50 2.55
N PHE A 164 0.64 7.46 3.23
CA PHE A 164 0.14 6.10 3.13
C PHE A 164 -0.44 5.70 4.49
N ALA A 165 -1.65 5.11 4.50
CA ALA A 165 -2.25 4.61 5.72
C ALA A 165 -2.29 3.08 5.71
N LEU A 166 -1.94 2.49 6.85
CA LEU A 166 -2.04 1.07 7.14
C LEU A 166 -2.80 0.89 8.44
N CYS A 167 -4.01 0.34 8.36
CA CYS A 167 -4.90 0.14 9.50
C CYS A 167 -5.30 -1.33 9.60
N GLU A 168 -5.26 -1.89 10.81
CA GLU A 168 -5.63 -3.27 11.14
C GLU A 168 -7.03 -3.33 11.75
N PHE A 169 -7.80 -4.33 11.35
CA PHE A 169 -9.11 -4.71 11.88
C PHE A 169 -9.09 -6.17 12.31
N PRO A 170 -9.96 -6.58 13.26
CA PRO A 170 -9.93 -7.94 13.81
C PRO A 170 -10.32 -9.04 12.81
N SER A 171 -10.90 -8.69 11.67
CA SER A 171 -11.17 -9.62 10.56
C SER A 171 -11.30 -8.87 9.24
N LEU A 172 -11.23 -9.60 8.11
CA LEU A 172 -11.53 -9.05 6.78
C LEU A 172 -12.92 -8.43 6.73
N GLN A 173 -13.93 -9.11 7.27
CA GLN A 173 -15.31 -8.60 7.27
C GLN A 173 -15.42 -7.30 8.08
N ALA A 174 -14.77 -7.22 9.25
CA ALA A 174 -14.74 -5.99 10.04
C ALA A 174 -14.10 -4.81 9.28
N ALA A 175 -13.06 -5.07 8.49
CA ALA A 175 -12.45 -4.04 7.66
C ALA A 175 -13.39 -3.56 6.53
N ILE A 176 -14.16 -4.46 5.92
CA ILE A 176 -15.17 -4.13 4.91
C ILE A 176 -16.32 -3.36 5.55
N ASP A 177 -16.91 -3.87 6.64
CA ASP A 177 -18.04 -3.23 7.34
C ASP A 177 -17.67 -1.82 7.81
N ALA A 178 -16.47 -1.65 8.37
CA ALA A 178 -15.97 -0.34 8.78
C ALA A 178 -15.87 0.65 7.60
N ARG A 179 -15.38 0.20 6.43
CA ARG A 179 -15.31 1.05 5.25
C ARG A 179 -16.68 1.43 4.69
N GLU A 180 -17.66 0.55 4.82
CA GLU A 180 -19.03 0.75 4.32
C GLU A 180 -19.95 1.41 5.35
N SER A 181 -19.50 1.57 6.60
CA SER A 181 -20.29 2.14 7.70
C SER A 181 -20.70 3.59 7.45
N ASP A 182 -21.87 3.97 7.98
CA ASP A 182 -22.33 5.36 8.01
C ASP A 182 -21.37 6.24 8.82
N GLU A 183 -20.84 5.74 9.93
CA GLU A 183 -19.88 6.43 10.77
C GLU A 183 -18.64 6.87 9.96
N TYR A 184 -18.02 5.96 9.23
CA TYR A 184 -16.87 6.32 8.41
C TYR A 184 -17.24 7.23 7.23
N ASN A 185 -18.33 6.91 6.52
CA ASN A 185 -18.67 7.64 5.30
C ASN A 185 -19.31 9.01 5.56
N LYS A 186 -20.15 9.15 6.59
CA LYS A 186 -20.84 10.40 6.91
C LYS A 186 -20.06 11.26 7.90
N ASP A 187 -19.59 10.64 8.98
CA ASP A 187 -18.99 11.42 10.08
C ASP A 187 -17.51 11.71 9.83
N VAL A 188 -16.76 10.81 9.18
CA VAL A 188 -15.36 11.03 8.83
C VAL A 188 -15.23 11.67 7.45
N LEU A 189 -15.56 10.95 6.39
CA LEU A 189 -15.35 11.43 5.03
C LEU A 189 -16.27 12.61 4.68
N GLY A 190 -17.48 12.63 5.23
CA GLY A 190 -18.45 13.69 5.08
C GLY A 190 -18.22 14.93 5.94
N ALA A 191 -17.24 14.93 6.87
CA ALA A 191 -16.98 16.03 7.81
C ALA A 191 -16.73 17.39 7.13
N ALA A 192 -16.24 17.38 5.90
CA ALA A 192 -16.01 18.59 5.11
C ALA A 192 -17.25 19.07 4.33
N GLY A 193 -18.36 18.30 4.34
CA GLY A 193 -19.56 18.59 3.53
C GLY A 193 -19.33 18.49 2.01
N LYS A 194 -18.27 17.82 1.59
CA LYS A 194 -17.89 17.61 0.19
C LYS A 194 -17.61 16.13 -0.09
N PRO A 195 -17.83 15.64 -1.32
CA PRO A 195 -17.41 14.31 -1.73
C PRO A 195 -15.87 14.13 -1.62
N VAL A 196 -15.42 12.92 -1.26
CA VAL A 196 -14.00 12.60 -1.10
C VAL A 196 -13.19 12.93 -2.36
N HIS A 197 -13.71 12.59 -3.54
CA HIS A 197 -13.02 12.78 -4.81
C HIS A 197 -12.81 14.27 -5.21
N GLU A 198 -13.49 15.21 -4.54
CA GLU A 198 -13.25 16.63 -4.68
C GLU A 198 -12.14 17.15 -3.75
N MET A 199 -11.70 16.35 -2.81
CA MET A 199 -10.68 16.73 -1.82
C MET A 199 -9.37 15.98 -2.00
N VAL A 200 -9.47 14.70 -2.34
CA VAL A 200 -8.30 13.81 -2.43
C VAL A 200 -8.57 12.66 -3.38
N THR A 201 -7.56 12.25 -4.14
CA THR A 201 -7.56 10.98 -4.88
C THR A 201 -6.80 9.96 -4.05
N ARG A 202 -7.44 8.80 -3.77
CA ARG A 202 -6.85 7.70 -3.01
C ARG A 202 -7.06 6.37 -3.73
N ASP A 203 -6.00 5.57 -3.81
CA ASP A 203 -6.11 4.14 -4.07
C ASP A 203 -6.37 3.45 -2.73
N PHE A 204 -7.58 2.94 -2.53
CA PHE A 204 -8.01 2.31 -1.29
C PHE A 204 -8.25 0.83 -1.52
N ARG A 205 -7.47 -0.01 -0.83
CA ARG A 205 -7.53 -1.47 -0.94
C ARG A 205 -7.69 -2.11 0.42
N ILE A 206 -8.46 -3.19 0.47
CA ILE A 206 -8.58 -4.05 1.65
C ILE A 206 -7.95 -5.39 1.31
N ILE A 207 -7.05 -5.84 2.18
CA ILE A 207 -6.42 -7.16 2.08
C ILE A 207 -6.70 -7.98 3.33
N GLU A 208 -6.58 -9.30 3.20
CA GLU A 208 -6.59 -10.24 4.33
C GLU A 208 -5.15 -10.64 4.68
N GLY A 209 -4.89 -10.81 5.98
CA GLY A 209 -3.61 -11.30 6.49
C GLY A 209 -3.51 -12.81 6.60
#